data_1d372a99a8f1abe46518aec00deb59aa
#
_entry.id   1d372a99a8f1abe46518aec00deb59aa
#
_cell.length_a   1.000
_cell.length_b   1.000
_cell.length_c   1.000
_cell.angle_alpha   90.00
_cell.angle_beta   90.00
_cell.angle_gamma   90.00
#
_symmetry.space_group_name_H-M   'P 1'
#
loop_
_entity.id
_entity.type
_entity.pdbx_description
1 polymer ?
#
loop_
_entity_poly.entity_id
_entity_poly.type
_entity_poly.pdbx_seq_one_letter_code
_entity_poly.pdbx_strand_id
1 'polypeptide(L)'
;MSFSILGLGTVVVDHQVILPCLPAPDTKSEIISDSLQVGGPVPTALALLAIFGIKTSFIGRWSTDQQGDIIKSDLEKSDVDTKHSIVKPDARSGFAHVW
;
A
#
# COMPACT_ATOMS: atom_id res chain seq x y z
N MET A 1 -18.86 22.97 -5.49
CA MET A 1 -19.05 22.03 -4.38
C MET A 1 -17.96 20.98 -4.43
N SER A 2 -17.27 20.76 -3.34
CA SER A 2 -16.27 19.71 -3.28
C SER A 2 -16.85 18.48 -2.59
N PHE A 3 -16.56 17.31 -3.15
CA PHE A 3 -16.90 16.04 -2.52
C PHE A 3 -15.71 15.53 -1.75
N SER A 4 -15.99 14.85 -0.64
CA SER A 4 -14.99 14.12 0.11
C SER A 4 -15.43 12.66 0.21
N ILE A 5 -14.50 11.78 -0.05
CA ILE A 5 -14.71 10.34 0.10
C ILE A 5 -13.78 9.84 1.17
N LEU A 6 -14.36 9.17 2.16
CA LEU A 6 -13.64 8.52 3.24
C LEU A 6 -13.64 7.02 3.00
N GLY A 7 -12.46 6.44 2.94
CA GLY A 7 -12.31 4.99 2.80
C GLY A 7 -11.75 4.38 4.05
N LEU A 8 -12.28 3.22 4.43
CA LEU A 8 -11.76 2.39 5.51
C LEU A 8 -11.42 1.03 4.94
N GLY A 9 -10.29 0.49 5.32
CA GLY A 9 -9.90 -0.82 4.85
C GLY A 9 -8.49 -1.19 5.23
N THR A 10 -8.04 -2.32 4.71
CA THR A 10 -6.68 -2.78 4.91
C THR A 10 -5.72 -2.08 3.96
N VAL A 11 -4.50 -1.94 4.41
CA VAL A 11 -3.41 -1.40 3.61
C VAL A 11 -2.19 -2.29 3.82
N VAL A 12 -1.48 -2.56 2.73
CA VAL A 12 -0.30 -3.41 2.74
C VAL A 12 0.77 -2.81 1.85
N VAL A 13 2.01 -3.23 2.08
CA VAL A 13 3.08 -3.06 1.11
C VAL A 13 3.22 -4.36 0.35
N ASP A 14 3.07 -4.32 -0.96
CA ASP A 14 3.26 -5.46 -1.85
C ASP A 14 4.69 -5.44 -2.38
N HIS A 15 5.44 -6.47 -2.07
CA HIS A 15 6.73 -6.73 -2.71
C HIS A 15 6.47 -7.60 -3.94
N GLN A 16 6.41 -6.95 -5.10
CA GLN A 16 6.18 -7.63 -6.37
C GLN A 16 7.51 -8.05 -6.95
N VAL A 17 7.62 -9.32 -7.31
CA VAL A 17 8.82 -9.88 -7.93
C VAL A 17 8.48 -10.47 -9.29
N ILE A 18 9.40 -10.31 -10.22
CA ILE A 18 9.30 -10.92 -11.53
C ILE A 18 10.32 -12.05 -11.60
N LEU A 19 9.83 -13.24 -11.91
CA LEU A 19 10.62 -14.46 -12.06
C LEU A 19 10.61 -14.89 -13.53
N PRO A 20 11.64 -15.62 -13.98
CA PRO A 20 11.66 -16.15 -15.36
C PRO A 20 10.54 -17.17 -15.62
N CYS A 21 10.12 -17.87 -14.59
CA CYS A 21 9.01 -18.82 -14.65
C CYS A 21 8.56 -19.14 -13.23
N LEU A 22 7.41 -19.79 -13.09
CA LEU A 22 6.93 -20.26 -11.80
C LEU A 22 7.90 -21.31 -11.26
N PRO A 23 8.46 -21.11 -10.04
CA PRO A 23 9.45 -22.05 -9.51
C PRO A 23 8.81 -23.39 -9.15
N ALA A 24 9.55 -24.46 -9.39
CA ALA A 24 9.16 -25.80 -8.91
C ALA A 24 9.30 -25.87 -7.40
N PRO A 25 8.57 -26.78 -6.72
CA PRO A 25 8.73 -27.00 -5.28
C PRO A 25 10.20 -27.27 -4.90
N ASP A 26 10.62 -26.74 -3.75
CA ASP A 26 11.95 -26.93 -3.18
C ASP A 26 13.10 -26.48 -4.09
N THR A 27 12.85 -25.50 -4.95
CA THR A 27 13.88 -24.91 -5.80
C THR A 27 14.09 -23.45 -5.48
N LYS A 28 15.21 -22.93 -5.95
CA LYS A 28 15.54 -21.50 -5.89
C LYS A 28 15.45 -20.90 -7.28
N SER A 29 15.06 -19.63 -7.34
CA SER A 29 15.03 -18.89 -8.58
C SER A 29 15.57 -17.49 -8.35
N GLU A 30 16.31 -16.98 -9.31
CA GLU A 30 16.73 -15.58 -9.26
C GLU A 30 15.59 -14.67 -9.65
N ILE A 31 15.48 -13.56 -8.94
CA ILE A 31 14.50 -12.51 -9.25
C ILE A 31 15.06 -11.67 -10.40
N ILE A 32 14.26 -11.49 -11.46
CA ILE A 32 14.62 -10.63 -12.58
C ILE A 32 14.53 -9.16 -12.17
N SER A 33 13.45 -8.80 -11.52
CA SER A 33 13.23 -7.45 -10.98
C SER A 33 12.21 -7.49 -9.86
N ASP A 34 12.19 -6.44 -9.07
CA ASP A 34 11.22 -6.31 -8.00
C ASP A 34 10.81 -4.85 -7.80
N SER A 35 9.71 -4.66 -7.11
CA SER A 35 9.24 -3.34 -6.71
C SER A 35 8.42 -3.43 -5.44
N LEU A 36 8.37 -2.32 -4.71
CA LEU A 36 7.51 -2.16 -3.54
C LEU A 36 6.37 -1.22 -3.90
N GLN A 37 5.15 -1.64 -3.66
CA GLN A 37 3.96 -0.85 -3.95
C GLN A 37 3.00 -0.92 -2.78
N VAL A 38 2.31 0.18 -2.52
CA VAL A 38 1.22 0.16 -1.55
C VAL A 38 0.01 -0.45 -2.22
N GLY A 39 -0.56 -1.45 -1.56
CA GLY A 39 -1.72 -2.19 -2.05
C GLY A 39 -2.87 -2.16 -1.07
N GLY A 40 -3.89 -2.88 -1.45
CA GLY A 40 -5.17 -2.92 -0.77
C GLY A 40 -6.26 -2.28 -1.62
N PRO A 41 -7.48 -2.84 -1.62
CA PRO A 41 -8.52 -2.36 -2.53
C PRO A 41 -8.96 -0.92 -2.23
N VAL A 42 -9.07 -0.55 -0.97
CA VAL A 42 -9.53 0.80 -0.61
C VAL A 42 -8.46 1.87 -0.89
N PRO A 43 -7.21 1.73 -0.42
CA PRO A 43 -6.18 2.72 -0.74
C PRO A 43 -5.97 2.92 -2.23
N THR A 44 -6.01 1.84 -3.01
CA THR A 44 -5.87 1.92 -4.46
C THR A 44 -7.00 2.70 -5.10
N ALA A 45 -8.24 2.45 -4.68
CA ALA A 45 -9.40 3.18 -5.17
C ALA A 45 -9.33 4.68 -4.81
N LEU A 46 -8.91 5.00 -3.60
CA LEU A 46 -8.79 6.39 -3.16
C LEU A 46 -7.70 7.14 -3.92
N ALA A 47 -6.58 6.49 -4.17
CA ALA A 47 -5.50 7.07 -4.97
C ALA A 47 -5.97 7.39 -6.39
N LEU A 48 -6.73 6.48 -7.00
CA LEU A 48 -7.30 6.70 -8.33
C LEU A 48 -8.30 7.86 -8.33
N LEU A 49 -9.18 7.93 -7.35
CA LEU A 49 -10.14 9.02 -7.23
C LEU A 49 -9.44 10.37 -7.03
N ALA A 50 -8.35 10.40 -6.30
CA ALA A 50 -7.55 11.61 -6.11
C ALA A 50 -6.98 12.11 -7.44
N ILE A 51 -6.58 11.22 -8.34
CA ILE A 51 -6.14 11.60 -9.68
C ILE A 51 -7.24 12.35 -10.44
N PHE A 52 -8.50 11.99 -10.23
CA PHE A 52 -9.64 12.67 -10.82
C PHE A 52 -10.04 13.97 -10.11
N GLY A 53 -9.26 14.41 -9.14
CA GLY A 53 -9.51 15.66 -8.43
C GLY A 53 -10.49 15.55 -7.27
N ILE A 54 -10.85 14.35 -6.85
CA ILE A 54 -11.75 14.12 -5.72
C ILE A 54 -10.93 14.11 -4.43
N LYS A 55 -11.38 14.86 -3.42
CA LYS A 55 -10.76 14.80 -2.10
C LYS A 55 -11.03 13.45 -1.47
N THR A 56 -9.97 12.78 -1.06
CA THR A 56 -10.04 11.45 -0.46
C THR A 56 -9.32 11.42 0.88
N SER A 57 -9.85 10.65 1.81
CA SER A 57 -9.24 10.38 3.11
C SER A 57 -9.26 8.89 3.35
N PHE A 58 -8.21 8.39 3.93
CA PHE A 58 -8.08 6.98 4.26
C PHE A 58 -7.93 6.81 5.77
N ILE A 59 -8.73 5.93 6.34
CA ILE A 59 -8.57 5.46 7.70
C ILE A 59 -8.14 4.00 7.64
N GLY A 60 -6.89 3.77 7.92
CA GLY A 60 -6.30 2.46 8.04
C GLY A 60 -5.41 2.42 9.25
N ARG A 61 -4.63 1.36 9.36
CA ARG A 61 -3.70 1.18 10.46
C ARG A 61 -2.40 0.60 9.95
N TRP A 62 -1.31 1.19 10.40
CA TRP A 62 0.04 0.69 10.16
C TRP A 62 0.94 1.01 11.34
N SER A 63 2.16 0.54 11.28
CA SER A 63 3.13 0.75 12.36
C SER A 63 4.18 1.78 11.98
N THR A 64 5.11 2.03 12.89
CA THR A 64 6.27 2.90 12.71
C THR A 64 7.45 2.18 12.05
N ASP A 65 7.23 1.01 11.48
CA ASP A 65 8.25 0.26 10.75
C ASP A 65 8.51 0.85 9.34
N GLN A 66 9.45 0.26 8.62
CA GLN A 66 9.80 0.71 7.28
C GLN A 66 8.61 0.66 6.32
N GLN A 67 7.81 -0.39 6.40
CA GLN A 67 6.61 -0.54 5.59
C GLN A 67 5.58 0.55 5.90
N GLY A 68 5.44 0.92 7.16
CA GLY A 68 4.57 2.02 7.57
C GLY A 68 5.00 3.36 6.97
N ASP A 69 6.29 3.62 6.92
CA ASP A 69 6.82 4.82 6.26
C ASP A 69 6.50 4.83 4.77
N ILE A 70 6.62 3.69 4.10
CA ILE A 70 6.28 3.54 2.68
C ILE A 70 4.80 3.82 2.46
N ILE A 71 3.93 3.25 3.29
CA ILE A 71 2.48 3.44 3.20
C ILE A 71 2.12 4.92 3.32
N LYS A 72 2.60 5.56 4.37
CA LYS A 72 2.31 6.97 4.62
C LYS A 72 2.80 7.86 3.49
N SER A 73 4.05 7.68 3.09
CA SER A 73 4.67 8.47 2.03
C SER A 73 3.93 8.31 0.70
N ASP A 74 3.57 7.08 0.35
CA ASP A 74 2.90 6.80 -0.92
C ASP A 74 1.49 7.40 -0.98
N LEU A 75 0.73 7.25 0.08
CA LEU A 75 -0.62 7.81 0.16
C LEU A 75 -0.59 9.34 0.12
N GLU A 76 0.36 9.96 0.81
CA GLU A 76 0.51 11.42 0.79
C GLU A 76 0.90 11.91 -0.61
N LYS A 77 1.78 11.20 -1.32
CA LYS A 77 2.15 11.52 -2.71
C LYS A 77 0.97 11.41 -3.66
N SER A 78 0.02 10.56 -3.37
CA SER A 78 -1.20 10.38 -4.15
C SER A 78 -2.32 11.34 -3.74
N ASP A 79 -2.04 12.31 -2.88
CA ASP A 79 -3.02 13.27 -2.35
C ASP A 79 -4.16 12.63 -1.55
N VAL A 80 -3.92 11.49 -0.95
CA VAL A 80 -4.86 10.87 -0.02
C VAL A 80 -4.54 11.34 1.39
N ASP A 81 -5.52 11.93 2.06
CA ASP A 81 -5.36 12.39 3.44
C ASP A 81 -5.32 11.21 4.39
N THR A 82 -4.28 11.14 5.21
CA THR A 82 -4.05 10.05 6.17
C THR A 82 -4.10 10.49 7.63
N LYS A 83 -4.47 11.74 7.90
CA LYS A 83 -4.36 12.30 9.26
C LYS A 83 -5.21 11.59 10.30
N HIS A 84 -6.27 10.89 9.90
CA HIS A 84 -7.14 10.14 10.80
C HIS A 84 -6.79 8.65 10.87
N SER A 85 -5.79 8.21 10.13
CA SER A 85 -5.30 6.83 10.22
C SER A 85 -4.56 6.61 11.53
N ILE A 86 -4.54 5.36 11.98
CA ILE A 86 -3.93 4.97 13.24
C ILE A 86 -2.52 4.47 12.97
N VAL A 87 -1.54 5.12 13.58
CA VAL A 87 -0.16 4.66 13.56
C VAL A 87 0.15 4.06 14.92
N LYS A 88 0.35 2.75 14.95
CA LYS A 88 0.56 2.01 16.19
C LYS A 88 2.00 1.58 16.30
N PRO A 89 2.77 2.10 17.29
CA PRO A 89 4.14 1.62 17.51
C PRO A 89 4.14 0.17 17.99
N ASP A 90 5.29 -0.48 17.89
CA ASP A 90 5.51 -1.87 18.33
C ASP A 90 4.57 -2.88 17.68
N ALA A 91 4.19 -2.62 16.44
CA ALA A 91 3.37 -3.51 15.64
C ALA A 91 4.04 -3.75 14.29
N ARG A 92 3.40 -4.51 13.41
CA ARG A 92 3.86 -4.70 12.04
C ARG A 92 2.83 -4.16 11.07
N SER A 93 3.30 -3.44 10.06
CA SER A 93 2.47 -3.09 8.91
C SER A 93 2.26 -4.32 8.03
N GLY A 94 1.16 -4.32 7.28
CA GLY A 94 0.88 -5.40 6.34
C GLY A 94 1.95 -5.46 5.24
N PHE A 95 2.42 -6.66 4.95
CA PHE A 95 3.45 -6.89 3.94
C PHE A 95 3.15 -8.20 3.22
N ALA A 96 3.24 -8.19 1.89
CA ALA A 96 2.97 -9.35 1.06
C ALA A 96 4.05 -9.50 -0.01
N HIS A 97 4.37 -10.74 -0.34
CA HIS A 97 5.19 -11.07 -1.50
C HIS A 97 4.29 -11.56 -2.62
N VAL A 98 4.47 -11.01 -3.81
CA VAL A 98 3.64 -11.31 -4.97
C VAL A 98 4.54 -11.66 -6.16
N TRP A 99 4.26 -12.78 -6.78
CA TRP A 99 4.95 -13.21 -7.99
C TRP A 99 4.01 -13.90 -8.97
#